data_3f7e2fa158a40ab07287704815638ba3
#
_entry.id   3f7e2fa158a40ab07287704815638ba3
#
_cell.length_a   1.000
_cell.length_b   1.000
_cell.length_c   1.000
_cell.angle_alpha   90.00
_cell.angle_beta   90.00
_cell.angle_gamma   90.00
#
_symmetry.space_group_name_H-M   'P 1'
#
loop_
_entity.id
_entity.type
_entity.pdbx_description
1 polymer ?
#
loop_
_entity_poly.entity_id
_entity_poly.type
_entity_poly.pdbx_seq_one_letter_code
_entity_poly.pdbx_strand_id
1 'polypeptide(L)'
;MRSQPTRREILAASVVSAPFVGCSGTSQREESGPDTGDLDAAAAKPVLDVSALDTPLIIDSIRLLEKDGDQFVHVRSKDGAEGVSLTNGRRYLGPILQDLVIPFFVGKDARKLESELLFELYRHRSNYKLQGLALWSVQAWVEFALLDMMGRACGKSIGDLLGGTIRDEIDFYVASGRRDSTPEEEVEYLQALVDETGAKAVKFRLGGRMSRNLDASPGRSESLIPLARKALGDAIDLHGDANSSYDPEHALPIGRLLEEVGAVYFEEPCPFDHLEDTKAVADSLALPVSGGEQEYSERRFRWMIANRGVDIVQPDLHYYGGMLRSARVANMAELAQMPTTVHISGGFGFVYMLHFASRTKDIGRYQEYKRNIERYADWFDPPLWIRDGKLGVPTGPGVGIRDIAAVIGGARELI
;
A
#
# COMPACT_ATOMS: atom_id res chain seq x y z
N MET A 1 -6.96 -35.00 -21.36
CA MET A 1 -6.34 -33.71 -21.03
C MET A 1 -7.26 -33.02 -20.03
N ARG A 2 -6.85 -32.86 -18.77
CA ARG A 2 -7.62 -32.09 -17.80
C ARG A 2 -7.34 -30.63 -18.10
N SER A 3 -8.39 -29.82 -18.26
CA SER A 3 -8.27 -28.35 -18.41
C SER A 3 -7.58 -27.79 -17.21
N GLN A 4 -6.58 -26.94 -17.39
CA GLN A 4 -5.97 -26.21 -16.31
C GLN A 4 -7.01 -25.27 -15.68
N PRO A 5 -6.96 -25.05 -14.36
CA PRO A 5 -7.91 -24.14 -13.68
C PRO A 5 -7.73 -22.71 -14.20
N THR A 6 -8.83 -21.99 -14.31
CA THR A 6 -8.82 -20.59 -14.74
C THR A 6 -8.26 -19.68 -13.63
N ARG A 7 -7.74 -18.52 -14.00
CA ARG A 7 -7.24 -17.47 -13.13
C ARG A 7 -8.20 -17.12 -11.97
N ARG A 8 -9.50 -17.15 -12.22
CA ARG A 8 -10.55 -16.87 -11.23
C ARG A 8 -10.69 -17.97 -10.17
N GLU A 9 -10.47 -19.23 -10.55
CA GLU A 9 -10.54 -20.37 -9.63
C GLU A 9 -9.38 -20.38 -8.63
N ILE A 10 -8.21 -19.91 -9.04
CA ILE A 10 -7.03 -19.80 -8.17
C ILE A 10 -7.21 -18.67 -7.15
N LEU A 11 -7.75 -17.52 -7.56
CA LEU A 11 -8.05 -16.40 -6.66
C LEU A 11 -9.14 -16.76 -5.63
N ALA A 12 -10.18 -17.48 -6.06
CA ALA A 12 -11.25 -17.94 -5.16
C ALA A 12 -10.75 -18.97 -4.12
N ALA A 13 -9.78 -19.82 -4.49
CA ALA A 13 -9.19 -20.81 -3.59
C ALA A 13 -8.33 -20.18 -2.48
N SER A 14 -7.80 -18.98 -2.69
CA SER A 14 -6.96 -18.27 -1.72
C SER A 14 -7.75 -17.52 -0.63
N VAL A 15 -9.07 -17.35 -0.80
CA VAL A 15 -9.92 -16.49 0.07
C VAL A 15 -10.83 -17.29 1.01
N VAL A 16 -11.03 -18.63 0.82
CA VAL A 16 -12.07 -19.34 1.56
C VAL A 16 -11.56 -20.63 2.20
N SER A 17 -11.39 -20.61 3.49
CA SER A 17 -11.44 -21.78 4.37
C SER A 17 -12.81 -21.87 5.04
N ALA A 18 -13.86 -22.19 4.26
CA ALA A 18 -15.17 -22.65 4.77
C ALA A 18 -15.74 -23.67 3.78
N PRO A 19 -16.46 -24.72 4.23
CA PRO A 19 -16.89 -25.80 3.36
C PRO A 19 -18.01 -25.33 2.41
N PHE A 20 -17.79 -25.49 1.11
CA PHE A 20 -18.75 -25.16 0.08
C PHE A 20 -19.57 -26.39 -0.31
N VAL A 21 -20.88 -26.27 -0.27
CA VAL A 21 -21.86 -27.17 -0.89
C VAL A 21 -21.93 -26.83 -2.39
N GLY A 22 -21.71 -27.82 -3.25
CA GLY A 22 -21.58 -27.63 -4.67
C GLY A 22 -22.86 -27.15 -5.37
N CYS A 23 -22.68 -26.24 -6.30
CA CYS A 23 -23.56 -26.01 -7.44
C CYS A 23 -22.72 -25.94 -8.71
N SER A 24 -22.91 -26.90 -9.59
CA SER A 24 -22.29 -26.97 -10.92
C SER A 24 -22.94 -25.94 -11.86
N GLY A 25 -22.22 -24.86 -12.15
CA GLY A 25 -22.54 -23.93 -13.21
C GLY A 25 -21.26 -23.47 -13.88
N THR A 26 -21.02 -23.84 -15.12
CA THR A 26 -19.97 -23.31 -15.99
C THR A 26 -20.25 -21.83 -16.26
N SER A 27 -19.71 -20.93 -15.44
CA SER A 27 -19.77 -19.49 -15.73
C SER A 27 -18.66 -19.16 -16.74
N GLN A 28 -19.05 -18.76 -17.93
CA GLN A 28 -18.16 -18.12 -18.90
C GLN A 28 -17.54 -16.88 -18.26
N ARG A 29 -16.25 -16.71 -18.50
CA ARG A 29 -15.45 -15.55 -18.06
C ARG A 29 -16.10 -14.28 -18.57
N GLU A 30 -16.48 -13.36 -17.69
CA GLU A 30 -16.72 -11.97 -18.10
C GLU A 30 -15.37 -11.38 -18.49
N GLU A 31 -15.17 -11.10 -19.78
CA GLU A 31 -13.92 -10.59 -20.36
C GLU A 31 -13.61 -9.14 -19.99
N SER A 32 -14.54 -8.42 -19.36
CA SER A 32 -14.37 -7.02 -18.94
C SER A 32 -14.71 -6.84 -17.46
N GLY A 33 -13.98 -5.96 -16.80
CA GLY A 33 -14.34 -5.47 -15.46
C GLY A 33 -15.61 -4.61 -15.49
N PRO A 34 -16.01 -4.02 -14.33
CA PRO A 34 -17.16 -3.12 -14.25
C PRO A 34 -17.03 -1.94 -15.21
N ASP A 35 -18.19 -1.38 -15.60
CA ASP A 35 -18.23 -0.15 -16.40
C ASP A 35 -17.48 1.00 -15.72
N THR A 36 -16.85 1.84 -16.53
CA THR A 36 -16.05 2.97 -16.01
C THR A 36 -16.87 4.00 -15.24
N GLY A 37 -18.17 4.14 -15.56
CA GLY A 37 -19.10 5.01 -14.82
C GLY A 37 -19.40 4.46 -13.43
N ASP A 38 -19.57 3.15 -13.29
CA ASP A 38 -19.78 2.48 -12.00
C ASP A 38 -18.52 2.59 -11.14
N LEU A 39 -17.34 2.43 -11.74
CA LEU A 39 -16.06 2.63 -11.04
C LEU A 39 -15.88 4.08 -10.57
N ASP A 40 -16.20 5.07 -11.42
CA ASP A 40 -16.17 6.48 -11.03
C ASP A 40 -17.17 6.76 -9.89
N ALA A 41 -18.35 6.16 -9.91
CA ALA A 41 -19.33 6.26 -8.83
C ALA A 41 -18.85 5.61 -7.53
N ALA A 42 -18.16 4.46 -7.62
CA ALA A 42 -17.57 3.80 -6.46
C ALA A 42 -16.43 4.64 -5.85
N ALA A 43 -15.56 5.21 -6.69
CA ALA A 43 -14.48 6.10 -6.25
C ALA A 43 -15.00 7.40 -5.60
N ALA A 44 -16.16 7.90 -6.04
CA ALA A 44 -16.75 9.14 -5.53
C ALA A 44 -17.45 8.98 -4.16
N LYS A 45 -17.61 7.76 -3.64
CA LYS A 45 -18.22 7.56 -2.31
C LYS A 45 -17.35 8.20 -1.23
N PRO A 46 -17.95 9.04 -0.34
CA PRO A 46 -17.22 9.62 0.78
C PRO A 46 -16.62 8.52 1.68
N VAL A 47 -15.41 8.75 2.13
CA VAL A 47 -14.65 7.82 2.99
C VAL A 47 -14.46 8.41 4.38
N LEU A 48 -14.17 9.72 4.47
CA LEU A 48 -13.83 10.39 5.71
C LEU A 48 -15.10 10.74 6.53
N ASP A 49 -15.25 10.13 7.70
CA ASP A 49 -16.31 10.45 8.66
C ASP A 49 -15.87 11.55 9.63
N VAL A 50 -16.33 12.77 9.39
CA VAL A 50 -16.09 13.93 10.25
C VAL A 50 -17.29 14.25 11.16
N SER A 51 -18.28 13.38 11.25
CA SER A 51 -19.54 13.64 11.97
C SER A 51 -19.36 13.89 13.49
N ALA A 52 -18.26 13.38 14.07
CA ALA A 52 -17.92 13.59 15.47
C ALA A 52 -17.13 14.89 15.73
N LEU A 53 -16.85 15.69 14.70
CA LEU A 53 -16.14 16.97 14.80
C LEU A 53 -17.15 18.13 14.70
N ASP A 54 -17.73 18.53 15.82
CA ASP A 54 -18.80 19.55 15.87
C ASP A 54 -18.33 20.95 15.48
N THR A 55 -17.05 21.27 15.74
CA THR A 55 -16.47 22.59 15.50
C THR A 55 -15.42 22.56 14.38
N PRO A 56 -15.23 23.66 13.62
CA PRO A 56 -14.19 23.76 12.62
C PRO A 56 -12.79 23.57 13.21
N LEU A 57 -11.98 22.69 12.61
CA LEU A 57 -10.57 22.53 12.92
C LEU A 57 -9.73 23.36 11.94
N ILE A 58 -9.57 24.65 12.26
CA ILE A 58 -8.83 25.59 11.41
C ILE A 58 -7.33 25.39 11.58
N ILE A 59 -6.66 24.97 10.53
CA ILE A 59 -5.21 24.74 10.51
C ILE A 59 -4.48 26.06 10.78
N ASP A 60 -3.72 26.13 11.86
CA ASP A 60 -2.92 27.29 12.25
C ASP A 60 -1.50 27.19 11.70
N SER A 61 -0.87 26.03 11.84
CA SER A 61 0.49 25.81 11.38
C SER A 61 0.73 24.38 10.90
N ILE A 62 1.66 24.24 9.96
CA ILE A 62 2.23 22.98 9.50
C ILE A 62 3.74 23.15 9.47
N ARG A 63 4.48 22.28 10.15
CA ARG A 63 5.94 22.32 10.25
C ARG A 63 6.55 20.99 9.83
N LEU A 64 7.73 21.06 9.22
CA LEU A 64 8.56 19.89 8.95
C LEU A 64 9.68 19.84 9.99
N LEU A 65 9.74 18.76 10.74
CA LEU A 65 10.68 18.54 11.84
C LEU A 65 11.60 17.37 11.52
N GLU A 66 12.81 17.35 12.10
CA GLU A 66 13.75 16.22 11.99
C GLU A 66 14.25 15.81 13.36
N LYS A 67 14.20 14.51 13.65
CA LYS A 67 14.75 13.90 14.86
C LYS A 67 15.17 12.45 14.58
N ASP A 68 16.35 12.07 15.04
CA ASP A 68 16.88 10.70 14.95
C ASP A 68 16.84 10.09 13.53
N GLY A 69 17.00 10.94 12.51
CA GLY A 69 16.98 10.54 11.11
C GLY A 69 15.59 10.47 10.48
N ASP A 70 14.51 10.55 11.25
CA ASP A 70 13.14 10.65 10.76
C ASP A 70 12.73 12.11 10.53
N GLN A 71 11.85 12.30 9.54
CA GLN A 71 11.21 13.60 9.29
C GLN A 71 9.72 13.50 9.59
N PHE A 72 9.23 14.49 10.33
CA PHE A 72 7.86 14.57 10.78
C PHE A 72 7.17 15.79 10.20
N VAL A 73 5.93 15.63 9.76
CA VAL A 73 5.02 16.75 9.56
C VAL A 73 4.18 16.90 10.83
N HIS A 74 4.25 18.07 11.48
CA HIS A 74 3.48 18.41 12.65
C HIS A 74 2.48 19.50 12.29
N VAL A 75 1.20 19.23 12.52
CA VAL A 75 0.09 20.17 12.28
C VAL A 75 -0.53 20.62 13.60
N ARG A 76 -0.96 21.88 13.66
CA ARG A 76 -1.74 22.41 14.77
C ARG A 76 -2.93 23.20 14.25
N SER A 77 -4.04 23.11 14.96
CA SER A 77 -5.21 23.95 14.75
C SER A 77 -5.18 25.19 15.66
N LYS A 78 -6.01 26.19 15.35
CA LYS A 78 -6.13 27.43 16.13
C LYS A 78 -6.64 27.22 17.55
N ASP A 79 -7.41 26.17 17.78
CA ASP A 79 -7.95 25.76 19.09
C ASP A 79 -7.00 24.83 19.87
N GLY A 80 -5.82 24.51 19.29
CA GLY A 80 -4.74 23.80 19.96
C GLY A 80 -4.73 22.30 19.73
N ALA A 81 -5.64 21.73 18.93
CA ALA A 81 -5.53 20.35 18.50
C ALA A 81 -4.27 20.15 17.63
N GLU A 82 -3.61 19.00 17.78
CA GLU A 82 -2.39 18.71 17.05
C GLU A 82 -2.35 17.29 16.52
N GLY A 83 -1.58 17.10 15.46
CA GLY A 83 -1.34 15.78 14.86
C GLY A 83 0.04 15.71 14.24
N VAL A 84 0.53 14.48 14.08
CA VAL A 84 1.86 14.21 13.54
C VAL A 84 1.82 13.09 12.53
N SER A 85 2.66 13.21 11.52
CA SER A 85 2.96 12.11 10.60
C SER A 85 4.45 11.98 10.38
N LEU A 86 4.88 10.77 9.98
CA LEU A 86 6.23 10.53 9.49
C LEU A 86 6.22 10.53 7.97
N THR A 87 7.22 11.19 7.40
CA THR A 87 7.43 11.19 5.94
C THR A 87 8.07 9.87 5.50
N ASN A 88 8.09 9.63 4.18
CA ASN A 88 8.83 8.52 3.61
C ASN A 88 10.31 8.86 3.30
N GLY A 89 10.88 9.85 3.97
CA GLY A 89 12.29 10.20 3.91
C GLY A 89 12.78 10.88 2.62
N ARG A 90 11.87 11.32 1.73
CA ARG A 90 12.23 11.98 0.46
C ARG A 90 12.52 13.47 0.67
N ARG A 91 13.66 13.76 1.30
CA ARG A 91 14.07 15.11 1.73
C ARG A 91 14.03 16.17 0.61
N TYR A 92 14.28 15.77 -0.63
CA TYR A 92 14.25 16.66 -1.79
C TYR A 92 12.85 17.21 -2.14
N LEU A 93 11.79 16.71 -1.50
CA LEU A 93 10.43 17.22 -1.66
C LEU A 93 10.10 18.36 -0.68
N GLY A 94 10.97 18.67 0.27
CA GLY A 94 10.78 19.76 1.24
C GLY A 94 10.37 21.10 0.62
N PRO A 95 11.02 21.60 -0.45
CA PRO A 95 10.61 22.83 -1.13
C PRO A 95 9.16 22.82 -1.63
N ILE A 96 8.66 21.69 -2.13
CA ILE A 96 7.26 21.58 -2.59
C ILE A 96 6.31 21.68 -1.39
N LEU A 97 6.66 21.06 -0.27
CA LEU A 97 5.92 21.22 0.98
C LEU A 97 5.85 22.69 1.39
N GLN A 98 7.01 23.35 1.46
CA GLN A 98 7.16 24.71 1.94
C GLN A 98 6.44 25.73 1.05
N ASP A 99 6.64 25.65 -0.27
CA ASP A 99 6.24 26.74 -1.16
C ASP A 99 4.81 26.58 -1.71
N LEU A 100 4.31 25.34 -1.76
CA LEU A 100 3.03 25.04 -2.43
C LEU A 100 1.99 24.43 -1.50
N VAL A 101 2.36 23.49 -0.62
CA VAL A 101 1.40 22.71 0.15
C VAL A 101 1.06 23.38 1.48
N ILE A 102 2.03 23.78 2.28
CA ILE A 102 1.79 24.48 3.56
C ILE A 102 0.96 25.76 3.35
N PRO A 103 1.33 26.69 2.43
CA PRO A 103 0.56 27.92 2.23
C PRO A 103 -0.86 27.68 1.74
N PHE A 104 -1.12 26.54 1.10
CA PHE A 104 -2.46 26.16 0.70
C PHE A 104 -3.34 25.73 1.86
N PHE A 105 -2.82 24.93 2.80
CA PHE A 105 -3.61 24.35 3.88
C PHE A 105 -3.82 25.29 5.07
N VAL A 106 -2.85 26.15 5.40
CA VAL A 106 -2.95 27.06 6.54
C VAL A 106 -4.17 27.98 6.40
N GLY A 107 -4.93 28.11 7.46
CA GLY A 107 -6.18 28.89 7.51
C GLY A 107 -7.43 28.15 7.06
N LYS A 108 -7.31 26.92 6.54
CA LYS A 108 -8.45 26.10 6.10
C LYS A 108 -8.96 25.17 7.19
N ASP A 109 -10.20 24.71 7.05
CA ASP A 109 -10.84 23.75 7.95
C ASP A 109 -10.45 22.32 7.53
N ALA A 110 -9.76 21.60 8.41
CA ALA A 110 -9.30 20.24 8.16
C ALA A 110 -10.45 19.25 7.87
N ARG A 111 -11.66 19.48 8.40
CA ARG A 111 -12.84 18.66 8.14
C ARG A 111 -13.25 18.59 6.66
N LYS A 112 -12.83 19.59 5.90
CA LYS A 112 -13.07 19.69 4.44
C LYS A 112 -12.02 18.97 3.60
N LEU A 113 -11.13 18.19 4.23
CA LEU A 113 -9.99 17.54 3.57
C LEU A 113 -10.45 16.76 2.33
N GLU A 114 -11.34 15.79 2.47
CA GLU A 114 -11.81 14.98 1.36
C GLU A 114 -12.77 15.72 0.42
N SER A 115 -13.73 16.45 0.99
CA SER A 115 -14.82 17.05 0.20
C SER A 115 -14.37 18.20 -0.72
N GLU A 116 -13.32 18.94 -0.32
CA GLU A 116 -12.87 20.14 -1.00
C GLU A 116 -11.34 20.21 -1.20
N LEU A 117 -10.56 20.06 -0.12
CA LEU A 117 -9.16 20.49 -0.09
C LEU A 117 -8.24 19.70 -1.00
N LEU A 118 -8.43 18.38 -1.11
CA LEU A 118 -7.58 17.55 -1.98
C LEU A 118 -7.70 17.94 -3.45
N PHE A 119 -8.92 18.21 -3.90
CA PHE A 119 -9.15 18.64 -5.28
C PHE A 119 -8.69 20.07 -5.52
N GLU A 120 -8.90 20.98 -4.55
CA GLU A 120 -8.44 22.35 -4.65
C GLU A 120 -6.91 22.46 -4.64
N LEU A 121 -6.21 21.67 -3.81
CA LEU A 121 -4.76 21.62 -3.83
C LEU A 121 -4.22 21.22 -5.21
N TYR A 122 -4.81 20.20 -5.82
CA TYR A 122 -4.43 19.77 -7.16
C TYR A 122 -4.52 20.88 -8.20
N ARG A 123 -5.53 21.74 -8.08
CA ARG A 123 -5.74 22.87 -8.99
C ARG A 123 -4.95 24.12 -8.62
N HIS A 124 -4.63 24.29 -7.34
CA HIS A 124 -3.99 25.49 -6.81
C HIS A 124 -2.66 25.76 -7.50
N ARG A 125 -2.44 26.99 -7.98
CA ARG A 125 -1.19 27.41 -8.68
C ARG A 125 -0.70 26.43 -9.74
N SER A 126 -1.62 25.71 -10.40
CA SER A 126 -1.30 24.69 -11.40
C SER A 126 -0.52 23.49 -10.85
N ASN A 127 -0.72 23.10 -9.58
CA ASN A 127 -0.06 21.94 -8.96
C ASN A 127 -0.29 20.64 -9.74
N TYR A 128 -1.36 20.54 -10.54
CA TYR A 128 -1.59 19.40 -11.45
C TYR A 128 -0.41 19.14 -12.40
N LYS A 129 0.48 20.12 -12.65
CA LYS A 129 1.69 19.93 -13.44
C LYS A 129 2.76 19.13 -12.71
N LEU A 130 2.65 19.01 -11.38
CA LEU A 130 3.52 18.22 -10.51
C LEU A 130 2.89 16.87 -10.15
N GLN A 131 1.78 16.49 -10.82
CA GLN A 131 1.15 15.20 -10.56
C GLN A 131 2.17 14.07 -10.66
N GLY A 132 2.05 13.13 -9.75
CA GLY A 132 3.07 12.13 -9.53
C GLY A 132 3.65 12.27 -8.13
N LEU A 133 4.74 11.59 -7.86
CA LEU A 133 5.39 11.53 -6.55
C LEU A 133 5.70 12.92 -5.98
N ALA A 134 6.01 13.90 -6.82
CA ALA A 134 6.37 15.25 -6.40
C ALA A 134 5.25 15.96 -5.61
N LEU A 135 4.00 15.87 -6.08
CA LEU A 135 2.85 16.46 -5.39
C LEU A 135 2.28 15.48 -4.36
N TRP A 136 2.07 14.24 -4.78
CA TRP A 136 1.25 13.32 -4.00
C TRP A 136 1.94 12.83 -2.73
N SER A 137 3.27 12.61 -2.72
CA SER A 137 3.96 12.25 -1.48
C SER A 137 3.87 13.35 -0.43
N VAL A 138 4.05 14.60 -0.85
CA VAL A 138 3.99 15.73 0.07
C VAL A 138 2.58 15.94 0.60
N GLN A 139 1.57 15.76 -0.26
CA GLN A 139 0.17 15.80 0.16
C GLN A 139 -0.13 14.69 1.17
N ALA A 140 0.35 13.45 0.94
CA ALA A 140 0.17 12.34 1.88
C ALA A 140 0.75 12.64 3.26
N TRP A 141 1.92 13.26 3.32
CA TRP A 141 2.53 13.65 4.60
C TRP A 141 1.60 14.57 5.41
N VAL A 142 1.01 15.57 4.75
CA VAL A 142 0.07 16.50 5.40
C VAL A 142 -1.26 15.81 5.71
N GLU A 143 -1.79 14.99 4.79
CA GLU A 143 -3.02 14.24 5.01
C GLU A 143 -2.95 13.37 6.26
N PHE A 144 -1.87 12.60 6.43
CA PHE A 144 -1.71 11.72 7.60
C PHE A 144 -1.66 12.51 8.91
N ALA A 145 -0.97 13.65 8.93
CA ALA A 145 -0.94 14.51 10.11
C ALA A 145 -2.32 15.16 10.40
N LEU A 146 -3.07 15.52 9.36
CA LEU A 146 -4.44 16.03 9.52
C LEU A 146 -5.41 14.94 9.99
N LEU A 147 -5.28 13.71 9.50
CA LEU A 147 -6.06 12.57 9.99
C LEU A 147 -5.73 12.25 11.44
N ASP A 148 -4.45 12.29 11.83
CA ASP A 148 -4.03 12.16 13.24
C ASP A 148 -4.65 13.24 14.11
N MET A 149 -4.56 14.52 13.71
CA MET A 149 -5.17 15.64 14.43
C MET A 149 -6.69 15.48 14.57
N MET A 150 -7.39 15.14 13.51
CA MET A 150 -8.86 14.93 13.54
C MET A 150 -9.24 13.76 14.44
N GLY A 151 -8.54 12.64 14.34
CA GLY A 151 -8.77 11.48 15.18
C GLY A 151 -8.56 11.80 16.67
N ARG A 152 -7.51 12.52 17.02
CA ARG A 152 -7.26 12.97 18.40
C ARG A 152 -8.33 13.93 18.90
N ALA A 153 -8.78 14.85 18.07
CA ALA A 153 -9.81 15.83 18.43
C ALA A 153 -11.17 15.18 18.75
N CYS A 154 -11.49 14.05 18.14
CA CYS A 154 -12.76 13.35 18.39
C CYS A 154 -12.61 11.97 19.08
N GLY A 155 -11.41 11.57 19.50
CA GLY A 155 -11.16 10.29 20.17
C GLY A 155 -11.30 9.04 19.28
N LYS A 156 -11.21 9.18 17.95
CA LYS A 156 -11.29 8.08 16.98
C LYS A 156 -9.92 7.72 16.42
N SER A 157 -9.69 6.43 16.12
CA SER A 157 -8.55 6.01 15.32
C SER A 157 -8.66 6.49 13.87
N ILE A 158 -7.56 6.48 13.10
CA ILE A 158 -7.64 6.78 11.66
C ILE A 158 -8.54 5.75 10.94
N GLY A 159 -8.48 4.46 11.30
CA GLY A 159 -9.36 3.44 10.71
C GLY A 159 -10.84 3.76 10.93
N ASP A 160 -11.21 4.26 12.12
CA ASP A 160 -12.57 4.67 12.43
C ASP A 160 -13.01 5.93 11.67
N LEU A 161 -12.11 6.90 11.50
CA LEU A 161 -12.39 8.06 10.66
C LEU A 161 -12.60 7.68 9.18
N LEU A 162 -11.98 6.62 8.72
CA LEU A 162 -12.08 6.14 7.33
C LEU A 162 -13.24 5.18 7.08
N GLY A 163 -14.26 5.18 7.93
CA GLY A 163 -15.48 4.41 7.75
C GLY A 163 -15.64 3.22 8.69
N GLY A 164 -14.76 3.07 9.66
CA GLY A 164 -14.85 2.07 10.73
C GLY A 164 -13.89 0.90 10.59
N THR A 165 -13.30 0.52 11.72
CA THR A 165 -12.41 -0.63 11.83
C THR A 165 -13.22 -1.92 11.81
N ILE A 166 -12.91 -2.84 10.89
CA ILE A 166 -13.57 -4.15 10.73
C ILE A 166 -12.66 -5.33 11.08
N ARG A 167 -11.36 -5.06 11.34
CA ARG A 167 -10.39 -6.04 11.84
C ARG A 167 -9.33 -5.37 12.69
N ASP A 168 -8.87 -6.08 13.70
CA ASP A 168 -7.88 -5.62 14.70
C ASP A 168 -6.49 -6.22 14.52
N GLU A 169 -6.35 -7.15 13.60
CA GLU A 169 -5.09 -7.80 13.23
C GLU A 169 -4.96 -7.88 11.70
N ILE A 170 -3.73 -7.75 11.22
CA ILE A 170 -3.41 -7.80 9.79
C ILE A 170 -2.32 -8.86 9.55
N ASP A 171 -2.63 -9.84 8.70
CA ASP A 171 -1.64 -10.78 8.19
C ASP A 171 -0.65 -10.05 7.26
N PHE A 172 0.64 -10.35 7.38
CA PHE A 172 1.67 -9.66 6.62
C PHE A 172 2.63 -10.63 5.91
N TYR A 173 3.27 -10.11 4.88
CA TYR A 173 4.46 -10.73 4.30
C TYR A 173 5.69 -9.87 4.59
N VAL A 174 6.84 -10.52 4.82
CA VAL A 174 8.12 -9.81 4.90
C VAL A 174 8.72 -9.67 3.51
N ALA A 175 9.22 -8.48 3.20
CA ALA A 175 9.82 -8.19 1.91
C ALA A 175 11.34 -8.10 1.99
N SER A 176 12.05 -8.86 1.15
CA SER A 176 13.45 -8.63 0.86
C SER A 176 13.60 -7.54 -0.21
N GLY A 177 14.58 -6.66 -0.04
CA GLY A 177 14.96 -5.66 -1.05
C GLY A 177 16.21 -6.04 -1.85
N ARG A 178 16.82 -7.18 -1.55
CA ARG A 178 18.15 -7.59 -2.04
C ARG A 178 18.10 -8.07 -3.48
N ARG A 179 19.10 -7.68 -4.27
CA ARG A 179 19.32 -8.14 -5.63
C ARG A 179 20.78 -8.53 -5.90
N ASP A 180 21.67 -8.11 -5.03
CA ASP A 180 23.11 -8.35 -5.09
C ASP A 180 23.56 -9.65 -4.40
N SER A 181 22.61 -10.38 -3.81
CA SER A 181 22.82 -11.68 -3.18
C SER A 181 22.75 -12.82 -4.20
N THR A 182 23.48 -13.90 -3.95
CA THR A 182 23.22 -15.19 -4.64
C THR A 182 21.86 -15.75 -4.25
N PRO A 183 21.29 -16.71 -5.02
CA PRO A 183 20.05 -17.37 -4.63
C PRO A 183 20.10 -18.01 -3.25
N GLU A 184 21.23 -18.64 -2.89
CA GLU A 184 21.45 -19.28 -1.59
C GLU A 184 21.46 -18.28 -0.45
N GLU A 185 22.23 -17.19 -0.57
CA GLU A 185 22.26 -16.10 0.40
C GLU A 185 20.91 -15.41 0.58
N GLU A 186 20.14 -15.31 -0.50
CA GLU A 186 18.80 -14.74 -0.43
C GLU A 186 17.84 -15.65 0.32
N VAL A 187 17.88 -16.94 0.07
CA VAL A 187 17.05 -17.93 0.75
C VAL A 187 17.36 -17.99 2.25
N GLU A 188 18.65 -18.00 2.63
CA GLU A 188 19.06 -17.92 4.03
C GLU A 188 18.52 -16.67 4.71
N TYR A 189 18.55 -15.53 4.02
CA TYR A 189 18.01 -14.28 4.53
C TYR A 189 16.48 -14.32 4.68
N LEU A 190 15.76 -14.88 3.71
CA LEU A 190 14.31 -15.05 3.78
C LEU A 190 13.91 -15.97 4.95
N GLN A 191 14.64 -17.07 5.16
CA GLN A 191 14.41 -17.96 6.29
C GLN A 191 14.60 -17.22 7.62
N ALA A 192 15.68 -16.45 7.76
CA ALA A 192 15.92 -15.64 8.95
C ALA A 192 14.80 -14.62 9.22
N LEU A 193 14.24 -14.00 8.15
CA LEU A 193 13.08 -13.10 8.28
C LEU A 193 11.82 -13.82 8.79
N VAL A 194 11.57 -15.04 8.28
CA VAL A 194 10.45 -15.88 8.74
C VAL A 194 10.63 -16.28 10.19
N ASP A 195 11.83 -16.73 10.58
CA ASP A 195 12.12 -17.14 11.94
C ASP A 195 12.01 -15.99 12.95
N GLU A 196 12.45 -14.77 12.56
CA GLU A 196 12.38 -13.57 13.38
C GLU A 196 10.96 -13.07 13.59
N THR A 197 10.12 -13.12 12.54
CA THR A 197 8.81 -12.44 12.55
C THR A 197 7.62 -13.39 12.68
N GLY A 198 7.83 -14.69 12.46
CA GLY A 198 6.73 -15.66 12.34
C GLY A 198 5.86 -15.47 11.09
N ALA A 199 6.35 -14.70 10.10
CA ALA A 199 5.61 -14.40 8.85
C ALA A 199 5.20 -15.70 8.13
N LYS A 200 4.03 -15.69 7.52
CA LYS A 200 3.51 -16.80 6.72
C LYS A 200 3.69 -16.58 5.22
N ALA A 201 4.25 -15.46 4.85
CA ALA A 201 4.55 -15.12 3.46
C ALA A 201 5.83 -14.29 3.35
N VAL A 202 6.52 -14.43 2.24
CA VAL A 202 7.72 -13.66 1.89
C VAL A 202 7.62 -13.08 0.49
N LYS A 203 8.23 -11.93 0.27
CA LYS A 203 8.42 -11.33 -1.05
C LYS A 203 9.91 -11.20 -1.36
N PHE A 204 10.34 -11.69 -2.51
CA PHE A 204 11.72 -11.60 -2.99
C PHE A 204 11.80 -10.96 -4.36
N ARG A 205 12.97 -10.41 -4.69
CA ARG A 205 13.17 -9.64 -5.90
C ARG A 205 13.65 -10.50 -7.05
N LEU A 206 13.04 -10.25 -8.23
CA LEU A 206 13.37 -10.84 -9.53
C LEU A 206 13.84 -9.75 -10.47
N GLY A 207 14.67 -10.10 -11.45
CA GLY A 207 15.23 -9.12 -12.38
C GLY A 207 16.10 -8.05 -11.72
N GLY A 208 16.51 -7.05 -12.50
CA GLY A 208 17.43 -5.99 -12.09
C GLY A 208 16.77 -4.64 -11.76
N ARG A 209 15.46 -4.56 -11.56
CA ARG A 209 14.64 -3.33 -11.40
C ARG A 209 14.73 -2.39 -12.60
N MET A 210 13.63 -2.23 -13.36
CA MET A 210 13.60 -1.42 -14.59
C MET A 210 14.72 -1.78 -15.57
N SER A 211 15.13 -3.07 -15.61
CA SER A 211 16.41 -3.52 -16.14
C SER A 211 16.39 -3.90 -17.63
N ARG A 212 15.25 -3.75 -18.30
CA ARG A 212 15.09 -4.10 -19.72
C ARG A 212 15.54 -5.54 -20.01
N ASN A 213 14.86 -6.47 -19.35
CA ASN A 213 15.05 -7.93 -19.46
C ASN A 213 16.39 -8.47 -18.88
N LEU A 214 17.13 -7.65 -18.14
CA LEU A 214 18.33 -8.13 -17.47
C LEU A 214 18.01 -8.61 -16.05
N ASP A 215 18.53 -9.76 -15.68
CA ASP A 215 18.53 -10.20 -14.31
C ASP A 215 19.63 -9.48 -13.49
N ALA A 216 19.53 -9.46 -12.19
CA ALA A 216 20.53 -8.85 -11.30
C ALA A 216 21.90 -9.53 -11.44
N SER A 217 21.90 -10.85 -11.63
CA SER A 217 23.03 -11.63 -12.18
C SER A 217 22.45 -12.73 -13.08
N PRO A 218 23.19 -13.21 -14.08
CA PRO A 218 22.68 -14.16 -15.05
C PRO A 218 22.07 -15.43 -14.40
N GLY A 219 20.79 -15.71 -14.65
CA GLY A 219 20.08 -16.89 -14.16
C GLY A 219 19.73 -16.87 -12.68
N ARG A 220 19.87 -15.72 -12.00
CA ARG A 220 19.53 -15.60 -10.58
C ARG A 220 18.04 -15.84 -10.32
N SER A 221 17.17 -15.20 -11.08
CA SER A 221 15.72 -15.30 -10.88
C SER A 221 15.24 -16.74 -11.09
N GLU A 222 15.68 -17.40 -12.15
CA GLU A 222 15.32 -18.79 -12.46
C GLU A 222 15.82 -19.78 -11.40
N SER A 223 16.98 -19.52 -10.80
CA SER A 223 17.55 -20.35 -9.74
C SER A 223 16.90 -20.09 -8.39
N LEU A 224 16.59 -18.84 -8.07
CA LEU A 224 16.03 -18.41 -6.79
C LEU A 224 14.62 -18.97 -6.56
N ILE A 225 13.75 -18.93 -7.57
CA ILE A 225 12.34 -19.31 -7.45
C ILE A 225 12.18 -20.75 -6.91
N PRO A 226 12.72 -21.81 -7.56
CA PRO A 226 12.60 -23.16 -7.05
C PRO A 226 13.38 -23.40 -5.75
N LEU A 227 14.51 -22.70 -5.56
CA LEU A 227 15.29 -22.81 -4.33
C LEU A 227 14.53 -22.25 -3.12
N ALA A 228 13.85 -21.11 -3.29
CA ALA A 228 13.04 -20.52 -2.23
C ALA A 228 11.90 -21.46 -1.81
N ARG A 229 11.18 -22.08 -2.73
CA ARG A 229 10.14 -23.07 -2.41
C ARG A 229 10.71 -24.28 -1.69
N LYS A 230 11.83 -24.81 -2.19
CA LYS A 230 12.49 -25.97 -1.58
C LYS A 230 12.92 -25.71 -0.14
N ALA A 231 13.43 -24.52 0.16
CA ALA A 231 13.96 -24.20 1.48
C ALA A 231 12.87 -23.77 2.47
N LEU A 232 11.92 -22.95 2.04
CA LEU A 232 10.87 -22.42 2.90
C LEU A 232 9.69 -23.39 3.09
N GLY A 233 9.57 -24.40 2.21
CA GLY A 233 8.49 -25.38 2.27
C GLY A 233 7.13 -24.80 1.84
N ASP A 234 6.09 -25.64 1.89
CA ASP A 234 4.74 -25.28 1.40
C ASP A 234 3.93 -24.45 2.39
N ALA A 235 4.41 -24.32 3.63
CA ALA A 235 3.72 -23.52 4.66
C ALA A 235 3.94 -22.01 4.53
N ILE A 236 4.91 -21.59 3.71
CA ILE A 236 5.24 -20.18 3.47
C ILE A 236 4.79 -19.79 2.06
N ASP A 237 3.92 -18.80 1.98
CA ASP A 237 3.48 -18.24 0.71
C ASP A 237 4.60 -17.39 0.07
N LEU A 238 4.80 -17.54 -1.24
CA LEU A 238 5.86 -16.87 -1.99
C LEU A 238 5.28 -15.78 -2.89
N HIS A 239 5.87 -14.59 -2.84
CA HIS A 239 5.57 -13.49 -3.76
C HIS A 239 6.83 -13.12 -4.54
N GLY A 240 6.75 -13.09 -5.87
CA GLY A 240 7.83 -12.67 -6.75
C GLY A 240 7.62 -11.24 -7.24
N ASP A 241 8.61 -10.37 -7.07
CA ASP A 241 8.51 -8.96 -7.47
C ASP A 241 9.64 -8.60 -8.45
N ALA A 242 9.26 -8.30 -9.70
CA ALA A 242 10.20 -7.94 -10.75
C ALA A 242 10.53 -6.43 -10.78
N ASN A 243 9.79 -5.59 -10.08
CA ASN A 243 9.91 -4.13 -10.16
C ASN A 243 10.13 -3.64 -11.59
N SER A 244 9.20 -3.98 -12.47
CA SER A 244 9.18 -3.48 -13.85
C SER A 244 10.39 -3.89 -14.70
N SER A 245 10.91 -5.11 -14.51
CA SER A 245 12.17 -5.54 -15.16
C SER A 245 12.00 -6.09 -16.56
N TYR A 246 10.83 -6.61 -16.95
CA TYR A 246 10.65 -7.43 -18.14
C TYR A 246 9.65 -6.83 -19.13
N ASP A 247 9.81 -7.17 -20.41
CA ASP A 247 8.70 -7.15 -21.36
C ASP A 247 7.87 -8.45 -21.25
N PRO A 248 6.72 -8.57 -21.93
CA PRO A 248 5.87 -9.77 -21.83
C PRO A 248 6.58 -11.07 -22.21
N GLU A 249 7.45 -11.06 -23.22
CA GLU A 249 8.17 -12.23 -23.68
C GLU A 249 9.10 -12.80 -22.60
N HIS A 250 9.80 -11.94 -21.87
CA HIS A 250 10.72 -12.34 -20.80
C HIS A 250 10.01 -12.54 -19.44
N ALA A 251 8.90 -11.85 -19.19
CA ALA A 251 8.10 -12.03 -17.98
C ALA A 251 7.41 -13.41 -17.92
N LEU A 252 6.91 -13.91 -19.05
CA LEU A 252 6.13 -15.14 -19.07
C LEU A 252 6.90 -16.39 -18.60
N PRO A 253 8.16 -16.65 -19.01
CA PRO A 253 8.93 -17.76 -18.45
C PRO A 253 9.10 -17.67 -16.92
N ILE A 254 9.39 -16.49 -16.39
CA ILE A 254 9.50 -16.26 -14.94
C ILE A 254 8.15 -16.48 -14.23
N GLY A 255 7.06 -15.98 -14.81
CA GLY A 255 5.70 -16.22 -14.30
C GLY A 255 5.34 -17.70 -14.26
N ARG A 256 5.74 -18.48 -15.27
CA ARG A 256 5.52 -19.95 -15.29
C ARG A 256 6.29 -20.67 -14.19
N LEU A 257 7.55 -20.26 -13.91
CA LEU A 257 8.30 -20.81 -12.80
C LEU A 257 7.62 -20.49 -11.45
N LEU A 258 7.08 -19.30 -11.29
CA LEU A 258 6.31 -18.92 -10.10
C LEU A 258 5.02 -19.76 -9.97
N GLU A 259 4.32 -20.06 -11.08
CA GLU A 259 3.18 -20.98 -11.09
C GLU A 259 3.57 -22.39 -10.65
N GLU A 260 4.67 -22.93 -11.17
CA GLU A 260 5.18 -24.28 -10.87
C GLU A 260 5.48 -24.45 -9.38
N VAL A 261 5.99 -23.41 -8.72
CA VAL A 261 6.26 -23.46 -7.29
C VAL A 261 5.07 -23.04 -6.41
N GLY A 262 3.91 -22.75 -7.00
CA GLY A 262 2.72 -22.35 -6.26
C GLY A 262 2.86 -20.99 -5.57
N ALA A 263 3.50 -20.01 -6.21
CA ALA A 263 3.55 -18.63 -5.71
C ALA A 263 2.14 -18.00 -5.68
N VAL A 264 1.93 -17.00 -4.85
CA VAL A 264 0.62 -16.34 -4.66
C VAL A 264 0.35 -15.30 -5.72
N TYR A 265 1.35 -14.50 -6.09
CA TYR A 265 1.26 -13.53 -7.18
C TYR A 265 2.64 -13.13 -7.74
N PHE A 266 2.60 -12.55 -8.93
CA PHE A 266 3.73 -11.93 -9.62
C PHE A 266 3.54 -10.41 -9.67
N GLU A 267 4.39 -9.66 -8.96
CA GLU A 267 4.30 -8.21 -8.83
C GLU A 267 5.14 -7.50 -9.89
N GLU A 268 4.55 -6.47 -10.52
CA GLU A 268 5.18 -5.58 -11.49
C GLU A 268 6.07 -6.29 -12.53
N PRO A 269 5.54 -7.26 -13.31
CA PRO A 269 6.35 -7.95 -14.31
C PRO A 269 6.94 -7.00 -15.37
N CYS A 270 6.14 -6.05 -15.86
CA CYS A 270 6.50 -5.10 -16.90
C CYS A 270 6.64 -3.67 -16.36
N PRO A 271 7.26 -2.74 -17.11
CA PRO A 271 7.34 -1.34 -16.74
C PRO A 271 5.97 -0.80 -16.34
N PHE A 272 5.90 -0.15 -15.17
CA PHE A 272 4.65 0.26 -14.52
C PHE A 272 3.75 1.16 -15.39
N ASP A 273 4.33 1.89 -16.33
CA ASP A 273 3.63 2.76 -17.29
C ASP A 273 3.19 2.03 -18.58
N HIS A 274 3.65 0.78 -18.79
CA HIS A 274 3.24 -0.10 -19.88
C HIS A 274 2.07 -1.01 -19.43
N LEU A 275 0.90 -0.42 -19.24
CA LEU A 275 -0.25 -1.14 -18.67
C LEU A 275 -0.73 -2.31 -19.54
N GLU A 276 -0.66 -2.16 -20.87
CA GLU A 276 -1.05 -3.17 -21.82
C GLU A 276 -0.09 -4.38 -21.79
N ASP A 277 1.20 -4.14 -21.57
CA ASP A 277 2.20 -5.21 -21.43
C ASP A 277 1.96 -6.02 -20.15
N THR A 278 1.72 -5.33 -19.02
CA THR A 278 1.34 -5.98 -17.76
C THR A 278 0.05 -6.79 -17.92
N LYS A 279 -0.95 -6.24 -18.63
CA LYS A 279 -2.18 -6.95 -18.95
C LYS A 279 -1.92 -8.22 -19.80
N ALA A 280 -1.07 -8.15 -20.82
CA ALA A 280 -0.73 -9.29 -21.66
C ALA A 280 -0.11 -10.45 -20.84
N VAL A 281 0.75 -10.11 -19.87
CA VAL A 281 1.29 -11.10 -18.92
C VAL A 281 0.17 -11.66 -18.04
N ALA A 282 -0.64 -10.78 -17.47
CA ALA A 282 -1.74 -11.14 -16.60
C ALA A 282 -2.76 -12.07 -17.30
N ASP A 283 -3.10 -11.81 -18.56
CA ASP A 283 -4.02 -12.65 -19.34
C ASP A 283 -3.43 -14.02 -19.70
N SER A 284 -2.10 -14.13 -19.73
CA SER A 284 -1.39 -15.34 -20.14
C SER A 284 -1.04 -16.29 -18.99
N LEU A 285 -1.06 -15.82 -17.74
CA LEU A 285 -0.74 -16.61 -16.55
C LEU A 285 -2.02 -17.04 -15.81
N ALA A 286 -1.96 -18.19 -15.14
CA ALA A 286 -2.95 -18.58 -14.13
C ALA A 286 -2.62 -17.94 -12.77
N LEU A 287 -1.34 -17.63 -12.54
CA LEU A 287 -0.86 -16.90 -11.38
C LEU A 287 -1.40 -15.44 -11.40
N PRO A 288 -1.98 -14.94 -10.30
CA PRO A 288 -2.36 -13.54 -10.21
C PRO A 288 -1.18 -12.59 -10.45
N VAL A 289 -1.43 -11.51 -11.18
CA VAL A 289 -0.49 -10.41 -11.36
C VAL A 289 -0.93 -9.22 -10.51
N SER A 290 0.01 -8.60 -9.80
CA SER A 290 -0.24 -7.42 -8.99
C SER A 290 0.58 -6.22 -9.49
N GLY A 291 0.10 -5.01 -9.19
CA GLY A 291 0.81 -3.79 -9.55
C GLY A 291 0.10 -2.51 -9.14
N GLY A 292 0.81 -1.39 -9.33
CA GLY A 292 0.28 -0.07 -9.05
C GLY A 292 1.05 0.71 -7.97
N GLU A 293 2.17 0.21 -7.43
CA GLU A 293 2.94 0.91 -6.41
C GLU A 293 3.51 2.26 -6.91
N GLN A 294 3.74 2.39 -8.22
CA GLN A 294 4.26 3.61 -8.83
C GLN A 294 3.15 4.52 -9.40
N GLU A 295 1.87 4.09 -9.32
CA GLU A 295 0.79 4.85 -9.91
C GLU A 295 0.46 6.12 -9.12
N TYR A 296 0.06 7.14 -9.85
CA TYR A 296 -0.29 8.46 -9.32
C TYR A 296 -1.65 8.96 -9.80
N SER A 297 -2.31 8.27 -10.73
CA SER A 297 -3.55 8.70 -11.37
C SER A 297 -4.71 7.74 -11.08
N GLU A 298 -5.82 8.29 -10.58
CA GLU A 298 -7.07 7.52 -10.41
C GLU A 298 -7.56 6.92 -11.73
N ARG A 299 -7.36 7.62 -12.86
CA ARG A 299 -7.73 7.14 -14.20
C ARG A 299 -6.92 5.90 -14.63
N ARG A 300 -5.65 5.79 -14.21
CA ARG A 300 -4.82 4.64 -14.50
C ARG A 300 -5.25 3.44 -13.66
N PHE A 301 -5.51 3.61 -12.37
CA PHE A 301 -6.12 2.54 -11.55
C PHE A 301 -7.48 2.11 -12.09
N ARG A 302 -8.33 3.07 -12.49
CA ARG A 302 -9.61 2.76 -13.13
C ARG A 302 -9.42 1.92 -14.39
N TRP A 303 -8.42 2.26 -15.23
CA TRP A 303 -8.10 1.47 -16.42
C TRP A 303 -7.66 0.05 -16.06
N MET A 304 -6.74 -0.09 -15.09
CA MET A 304 -6.28 -1.40 -14.60
C MET A 304 -7.44 -2.27 -14.13
N ILE A 305 -8.39 -1.69 -13.41
CA ILE A 305 -9.55 -2.40 -12.86
C ILE A 305 -10.56 -2.74 -13.96
N ALA A 306 -10.94 -1.77 -14.80
CA ALA A 306 -11.91 -1.95 -15.86
C ALA A 306 -11.45 -2.98 -16.91
N ASN A 307 -10.16 -2.99 -17.21
CA ASN A 307 -9.57 -3.88 -18.23
C ASN A 307 -8.95 -5.16 -17.63
N ARG A 308 -9.05 -5.39 -16.33
CA ARG A 308 -8.36 -6.51 -15.67
C ARG A 308 -6.86 -6.53 -16.01
N GLY A 309 -6.23 -5.35 -16.05
CA GLY A 309 -4.81 -5.21 -16.33
C GLY A 309 -3.90 -5.81 -15.26
N VAL A 310 -4.41 -5.93 -14.05
CA VAL A 310 -3.85 -6.68 -12.91
C VAL A 310 -4.97 -7.43 -12.21
N ASP A 311 -4.63 -8.33 -11.29
CA ASP A 311 -5.60 -9.05 -10.43
C ASP A 311 -5.66 -8.46 -9.03
N ILE A 312 -4.59 -7.81 -8.61
CA ILE A 312 -4.44 -7.19 -7.29
C ILE A 312 -3.92 -5.78 -7.50
N VAL A 313 -4.64 -4.78 -7.00
CA VAL A 313 -4.17 -3.38 -7.05
C VAL A 313 -3.32 -3.05 -5.83
N GLN A 314 -2.20 -2.33 -6.05
CA GLN A 314 -1.21 -2.04 -5.02
C GLN A 314 -0.90 -0.53 -4.89
N PRO A 315 -1.86 0.32 -4.47
CA PRO A 315 -1.54 1.72 -4.26
C PRO A 315 -0.51 1.88 -3.13
N ASP A 316 0.49 2.73 -3.32
CA ASP A 316 1.37 3.18 -2.24
C ASP A 316 0.73 4.36 -1.52
N LEU A 317 0.56 4.29 -0.20
CA LEU A 317 -0.13 5.31 0.57
C LEU A 317 0.55 6.68 0.53
N HIS A 318 1.88 6.74 0.34
CA HIS A 318 2.59 8.00 0.16
C HIS A 318 2.60 8.46 -1.30
N TYR A 319 3.03 7.59 -2.25
CA TYR A 319 3.23 7.99 -3.64
C TYR A 319 1.92 8.36 -4.33
N TYR A 320 0.85 7.67 -3.96
CA TYR A 320 -0.47 7.93 -4.53
C TYR A 320 -1.20 9.10 -3.87
N GLY A 321 -0.71 9.62 -2.75
CA GLY A 321 -1.23 10.85 -2.12
C GLY A 321 -2.20 10.64 -0.98
N GLY A 322 -1.98 9.63 -0.16
CA GLY A 322 -2.67 9.44 1.10
C GLY A 322 -3.71 8.33 1.11
N MET A 323 -4.29 8.13 2.27
CA MET A 323 -5.28 7.07 2.52
C MET A 323 -6.62 7.34 1.82
N LEU A 324 -7.04 8.61 1.75
CA LEU A 324 -8.31 8.98 1.11
C LEU A 324 -8.32 8.66 -0.38
N ARG A 325 -7.23 9.00 -1.08
CA ARG A 325 -7.09 8.65 -2.49
C ARG A 325 -6.99 7.14 -2.69
N SER A 326 -6.22 6.45 -1.84
CA SER A 326 -6.06 5.00 -1.88
C SER A 326 -7.38 4.27 -1.57
N ALA A 327 -8.21 4.81 -0.68
CA ALA A 327 -9.53 4.26 -0.39
C ALA A 327 -10.49 4.34 -1.59
N ARG A 328 -10.39 5.36 -2.43
CA ARG A 328 -11.13 5.43 -3.70
C ARG A 328 -10.74 4.30 -4.65
N VAL A 329 -9.45 3.97 -4.71
CA VAL A 329 -8.97 2.81 -5.49
C VAL A 329 -9.53 1.52 -4.90
N ALA A 330 -9.49 1.35 -3.57
CA ALA A 330 -10.04 0.17 -2.90
C ALA A 330 -11.56 0.03 -3.13
N ASN A 331 -12.31 1.14 -3.16
CA ASN A 331 -13.75 1.12 -3.47
C ASN A 331 -14.02 0.65 -4.91
N MET A 332 -13.21 1.08 -5.88
CA MET A 332 -13.30 0.58 -7.27
C MET A 332 -12.92 -0.89 -7.37
N ALA A 333 -11.86 -1.30 -6.67
CA ALA A 333 -11.38 -2.67 -6.64
C ALA A 333 -12.41 -3.63 -5.99
N GLU A 334 -13.03 -3.21 -4.87
CA GLU A 334 -14.12 -3.96 -4.22
C GLU A 334 -15.28 -4.23 -5.19
N LEU A 335 -15.73 -3.21 -5.94
CA LEU A 335 -16.78 -3.37 -6.96
C LEU A 335 -16.37 -4.40 -8.02
N ALA A 336 -15.10 -4.44 -8.38
CA ALA A 336 -14.55 -5.37 -9.35
C ALA A 336 -14.17 -6.74 -8.75
N GLN A 337 -14.38 -6.95 -7.46
CA GLN A 337 -13.92 -8.15 -6.73
C GLN A 337 -12.40 -8.39 -6.89
N MET A 338 -11.63 -7.32 -6.83
CA MET A 338 -10.16 -7.32 -6.89
C MET A 338 -9.59 -6.95 -5.53
N PRO A 339 -8.72 -7.78 -4.94
CA PRO A 339 -8.08 -7.44 -3.67
C PRO A 339 -7.19 -6.20 -3.79
N THR A 340 -7.11 -5.45 -2.68
CA THR A 340 -6.17 -4.34 -2.53
C THR A 340 -5.05 -4.75 -1.58
N THR A 341 -3.81 -4.68 -2.02
CA THR A 341 -2.61 -4.88 -1.18
C THR A 341 -1.77 -3.62 -1.27
N VAL A 342 -1.65 -2.85 -0.18
CA VAL A 342 -0.92 -1.59 -0.26
C VAL A 342 0.58 -1.79 -0.23
N HIS A 343 1.30 -1.02 -1.06
CA HIS A 343 2.75 -0.88 -0.96
C HIS A 343 3.09 0.14 0.14
N ILE A 344 4.19 -0.05 0.84
CA ILE A 344 4.71 0.91 1.82
C ILE A 344 6.08 1.44 1.40
N SER A 345 6.25 2.77 1.47
CA SER A 345 7.49 3.46 1.14
C SER A 345 8.02 4.20 2.37
N GLY A 346 8.79 3.53 3.19
CA GLY A 346 9.39 4.11 4.40
C GLY A 346 9.09 3.28 5.66
N GLY A 347 9.95 3.44 6.67
CA GLY A 347 9.97 2.57 7.85
C GLY A 347 8.68 2.57 8.66
N PHE A 348 8.03 3.72 8.83
CA PHE A 348 6.77 3.86 9.56
C PHE A 348 5.52 3.54 8.71
N GLY A 349 5.68 3.33 7.41
CA GLY A 349 4.58 3.12 6.47
C GLY A 349 3.66 1.95 6.82
N PHE A 350 4.16 0.96 7.56
CA PHE A 350 3.35 -0.17 8.01
C PHE A 350 2.24 0.26 8.99
N VAL A 351 2.43 1.31 9.79
CA VAL A 351 1.38 1.81 10.70
C VAL A 351 0.22 2.42 9.89
N TYR A 352 0.53 3.16 8.84
CA TYR A 352 -0.49 3.68 7.93
C TYR A 352 -1.21 2.54 7.19
N MET A 353 -0.46 1.52 6.77
CA MET A 353 -1.02 0.30 6.18
C MET A 353 -1.99 -0.38 7.16
N LEU A 354 -1.65 -0.50 8.45
CA LEU A 354 -2.52 -1.12 9.45
C LEU A 354 -3.87 -0.40 9.54
N HIS A 355 -3.89 0.93 9.62
CA HIS A 355 -5.13 1.71 9.64
C HIS A 355 -5.92 1.55 8.34
N PHE A 356 -5.25 1.59 7.20
CA PHE A 356 -5.89 1.43 5.90
C PHE A 356 -6.48 0.02 5.73
N ALA A 357 -5.70 -1.01 6.06
CA ALA A 357 -6.13 -2.40 5.95
C ALA A 357 -7.24 -2.75 6.95
N SER A 358 -7.24 -2.14 8.15
CA SER A 358 -8.24 -2.41 9.17
C SER A 358 -9.68 -2.07 8.75
N ARG A 359 -9.83 -1.10 7.83
CA ARG A 359 -11.15 -0.64 7.34
C ARG A 359 -11.51 -1.17 5.95
N THR A 360 -10.53 -1.58 5.14
CA THR A 360 -10.75 -1.99 3.75
C THR A 360 -11.33 -3.40 3.68
N LYS A 361 -12.50 -3.58 3.05
CA LYS A 361 -13.22 -4.87 3.05
C LYS A 361 -12.47 -5.95 2.28
N ASP A 362 -12.14 -5.66 1.01
CA ASP A 362 -11.43 -6.60 0.13
C ASP A 362 -9.93 -6.30 0.16
N ILE A 363 -9.32 -6.60 1.31
CA ILE A 363 -7.88 -6.48 1.50
C ILE A 363 -7.21 -7.80 1.09
N GLY A 364 -6.09 -7.73 0.38
CA GLY A 364 -5.30 -8.92 0.03
C GLY A 364 -4.88 -9.69 1.29
N ARG A 365 -4.74 -11.00 1.16
CA ARG A 365 -4.48 -11.90 2.28
C ARG A 365 -3.33 -11.44 3.19
N TYR A 366 -2.27 -10.92 2.60
CA TYR A 366 -1.12 -10.38 3.32
C TYR A 366 -0.86 -8.94 2.90
N GLN A 367 -0.41 -8.11 3.86
CA GLN A 367 0.03 -6.75 3.61
C GLN A 367 1.53 -6.61 3.77
N GLU A 368 2.14 -5.63 3.11
CA GLU A 368 3.59 -5.47 3.14
C GLU A 368 4.10 -5.02 4.51
N TYR A 369 5.14 -5.70 5.01
CA TYR A 369 5.87 -5.31 6.20
C TYR A 369 7.38 -5.32 5.94
N LYS A 370 8.04 -4.16 6.20
CA LYS A 370 9.48 -3.96 5.95
C LYS A 370 10.31 -3.86 7.24
N ARG A 371 9.91 -4.58 8.31
CA ARG A 371 10.59 -4.56 9.63
C ARG A 371 10.44 -3.22 10.37
N ASN A 372 11.27 -2.99 11.39
CA ASN A 372 11.39 -1.78 12.22
C ASN A 372 10.27 -1.54 13.25
N ILE A 373 9.48 -2.54 13.61
CA ILE A 373 8.45 -2.37 14.63
C ILE A 373 9.07 -1.91 15.97
N GLU A 374 10.25 -2.45 16.33
CA GLU A 374 10.96 -2.17 17.58
C GLU A 374 11.30 -0.68 17.73
N ARG A 375 11.54 0.00 16.61
CA ARG A 375 11.86 1.43 16.61
C ARG A 375 10.68 2.30 17.05
N TYR A 376 9.46 1.83 16.84
CA TYR A 376 8.24 2.63 17.00
C TYR A 376 7.26 2.06 18.02
N ALA A 377 7.45 0.82 18.48
CA ALA A 377 6.48 0.11 19.30
C ALA A 377 6.10 0.88 20.56
N ASP A 378 7.07 1.47 21.25
CA ASP A 378 6.88 2.19 22.52
C ASP A 378 6.18 3.57 22.37
N TRP A 379 5.95 4.03 21.15
CA TRP A 379 5.15 5.24 20.91
C TRP A 379 3.66 5.01 21.14
N PHE A 380 3.24 3.74 21.20
CA PHE A 380 1.84 3.30 21.27
C PHE A 380 1.50 2.72 22.64
N ASP A 381 0.19 2.69 22.97
CA ASP A 381 -0.33 2.06 24.17
C ASP A 381 -1.66 1.35 23.85
N PRO A 382 -1.69 0.02 23.86
CA PRO A 382 -0.55 -0.89 24.09
C PRO A 382 0.53 -0.76 22.99
N PRO A 383 1.79 -1.14 23.28
CA PRO A 383 2.86 -1.14 22.27
C PRO A 383 2.49 -1.98 21.05
N LEU A 384 2.99 -1.57 19.87
CA LEU A 384 2.82 -2.35 18.65
C LEU A 384 3.43 -3.75 18.83
N TRP A 385 2.79 -4.75 18.25
CA TRP A 385 3.21 -6.13 18.42
C TRP A 385 3.11 -6.94 17.12
N ILE A 386 3.96 -7.98 17.03
CA ILE A 386 3.88 -9.06 16.05
C ILE A 386 3.60 -10.36 16.79
N ARG A 387 2.63 -11.14 16.34
CA ARG A 387 2.33 -12.49 16.87
C ARG A 387 1.82 -13.38 15.74
N ASP A 388 2.39 -14.56 15.62
CA ASP A 388 1.94 -15.61 14.69
C ASP A 388 1.76 -15.14 13.24
N GLY A 389 2.64 -14.27 12.74
CA GLY A 389 2.58 -13.70 11.40
C GLY A 389 1.55 -12.59 11.20
N LYS A 390 1.09 -11.97 12.30
CA LYS A 390 0.15 -10.86 12.29
C LYS A 390 0.69 -9.64 13.02
N LEU A 391 0.25 -8.48 12.58
CA LEU A 391 0.47 -7.18 13.22
C LEU A 391 -0.84 -6.70 13.86
N GLY A 392 -0.77 -6.22 15.11
CA GLY A 392 -1.90 -5.59 15.79
C GLY A 392 -2.17 -4.18 15.25
N VAL A 393 -3.44 -3.87 15.00
CA VAL A 393 -3.85 -2.53 14.57
C VAL A 393 -3.85 -1.58 15.79
N PRO A 394 -3.24 -0.38 15.68
CA PRO A 394 -3.30 0.61 16.76
C PRO A 394 -4.73 1.06 17.05
N THR A 395 -5.12 1.09 18.32
CA THR A 395 -6.47 1.46 18.76
C THR A 395 -6.60 2.85 19.35
N GLY A 396 -5.48 3.55 19.56
CA GLY A 396 -5.46 4.92 20.10
C GLY A 396 -6.00 5.97 19.13
N PRO A 397 -6.38 7.16 19.63
CA PRO A 397 -6.85 8.25 18.80
C PRO A 397 -5.82 8.68 17.75
N GLY A 398 -6.30 9.07 16.57
CA GLY A 398 -5.46 9.42 15.44
C GLY A 398 -4.70 8.20 14.92
N VAL A 399 -3.40 8.35 14.69
CA VAL A 399 -2.49 7.26 14.30
C VAL A 399 -2.17 6.32 15.47
N GLY A 400 -2.57 6.69 16.70
CA GLY A 400 -2.37 5.90 17.92
C GLY A 400 -1.10 6.25 18.70
N ILE A 401 -0.29 7.20 18.26
CA ILE A 401 0.88 7.68 19.03
C ILE A 401 0.38 8.30 20.35
N ARG A 402 0.84 7.75 21.49
CA ARG A 402 0.39 8.14 22.83
C ARG A 402 0.74 9.58 23.18
N ASP A 403 1.96 9.99 22.91
CA ASP A 403 2.50 11.30 23.30
C ASP A 403 3.33 11.90 22.16
N ILE A 404 2.72 12.86 21.43
CA ILE A 404 3.39 13.58 20.35
C ILE A 404 4.62 14.34 20.89
N ALA A 405 4.51 14.99 22.07
CA ALA A 405 5.60 15.78 22.62
C ALA A 405 6.82 14.92 22.96
N ALA A 406 6.63 13.70 23.42
CA ALA A 406 7.73 12.76 23.64
C ALA A 406 8.40 12.33 22.31
N VAL A 407 7.60 12.13 21.26
CA VAL A 407 8.10 11.68 19.94
C VAL A 407 8.89 12.79 19.26
N ILE A 408 8.34 14.01 19.17
CA ILE A 408 8.98 15.11 18.43
C ILE A 408 9.73 16.11 19.34
N GLY A 409 9.72 15.94 20.67
CA GLY A 409 10.41 16.83 21.59
C GLY A 409 11.91 16.91 21.30
N GLY A 410 12.45 18.13 21.19
CA GLY A 410 13.83 18.38 20.80
C GLY A 410 14.13 18.20 19.30
N ALA A 411 13.12 17.95 18.47
CA ALA A 411 13.29 17.90 17.02
C ALA A 411 13.75 19.24 16.45
N ARG A 412 14.60 19.20 15.45
CA ARG A 412 15.02 20.40 14.70
C ARG A 412 13.95 20.76 13.67
N GLU A 413 13.48 21.99 13.69
CA GLU A 413 12.60 22.52 12.66
C GLU A 413 13.38 22.73 11.36
N LEU A 414 12.81 22.22 10.26
CA LEU A 414 13.38 22.37 8.92
C LEU A 414 12.60 23.40 8.10
N ILE A 415 11.26 23.43 8.29
CA ILE A 415 10.30 24.30 7.61
C ILE A 415 9.19 24.65 8.59
#